data_a68fd70b446c95897725fb24cb6b674c
#
_entry.id   a68fd70b446c95897725fb24cb6b674c
#
_cell.length_a   1.000
_cell.length_b   1.000
_cell.length_c   1.000
_cell.angle_alpha   90.00
_cell.angle_beta   90.00
_cell.angle_gamma   90.00
#
_symmetry.space_group_name_H-M   'P 1'
#
loop_
_entity.id
_entity.type
_entity.pdbx_description
1 polymer ?
#
loop_
_entity_poly.entity_id
_entity_poly.type
_entity_poly.pdbx_seq_one_letter_code
_entity_poly.pdbx_strand_id
1 'polypeptide(L)'
;MKRRKILAAAAVGTAVAGWLLWGNSALMTSEYFVTSPRLPTGFEGFRIAQVSDLHNTEFGEGNRKLLAALEQVEPDIIVLTGDIIDARNTKPEISLAFAAEAMNIAPCYYVTGNHESTIRNARSSPRKR
;
A
#
# COMPACT_ATOMS: atom_id res chain seq x y z
N MET A 1 18.76 -43.60 -0.06
CA MET A 1 17.37 -43.14 0.06
C MET A 1 17.18 -41.91 0.96
N LYS A 2 17.77 -41.81 2.14
CA LYS A 2 17.60 -40.68 3.08
C LYS A 2 18.07 -39.31 2.52
N ARG A 3 19.24 -39.23 1.88
CA ARG A 3 19.76 -37.95 1.29
C ARG A 3 18.83 -37.36 0.22
N ARG A 4 18.26 -38.17 -0.67
CA ARG A 4 17.32 -37.70 -1.71
C ARG A 4 16.03 -37.13 -1.12
N LYS A 5 15.52 -37.74 -0.02
CA LYS A 5 14.33 -37.22 0.69
C LYS A 5 14.62 -35.89 1.39
N ILE A 6 15.81 -35.73 1.97
CA ILE A 6 16.22 -34.46 2.62
C ILE A 6 16.37 -33.35 1.58
N LEU A 7 16.99 -33.63 0.43
CA LEU A 7 17.13 -32.64 -0.65
C LEU A 7 15.78 -32.23 -1.24
N ALA A 8 14.86 -33.21 -1.41
CA ALA A 8 13.51 -32.88 -1.88
C ALA A 8 12.73 -32.04 -0.88
N ALA A 9 12.82 -32.36 0.42
CA ALA A 9 12.18 -31.55 1.46
C ALA A 9 12.76 -30.12 1.54
N ALA A 10 14.08 -29.96 1.40
CA ALA A 10 14.73 -28.66 1.35
C ALA A 10 14.27 -27.86 0.12
N ALA A 11 14.19 -28.47 -1.06
CA ALA A 11 13.74 -27.81 -2.29
C ALA A 11 12.28 -27.36 -2.19
N VAL A 12 11.40 -28.16 -1.60
CA VAL A 12 10.00 -27.77 -1.35
C VAL A 12 9.93 -26.63 -0.34
N GLY A 13 10.71 -26.71 0.74
CA GLY A 13 10.76 -25.64 1.76
C GLY A 13 11.22 -24.30 1.19
N THR A 14 12.26 -24.31 0.34
CA THR A 14 12.75 -23.08 -0.32
C THR A 14 11.75 -22.53 -1.34
N ALA A 15 11.06 -23.41 -2.09
CA ALA A 15 10.02 -23.00 -3.03
C ALA A 15 8.81 -22.36 -2.31
N VAL A 16 8.36 -22.96 -1.21
CA VAL A 16 7.26 -22.41 -0.39
C VAL A 16 7.66 -21.10 0.26
N ALA A 17 8.88 -21.01 0.82
CA ALA A 17 9.37 -19.76 1.39
C ALA A 17 9.50 -18.66 0.32
N GLY A 18 10.02 -18.99 -0.86
CA GLY A 18 10.10 -18.08 -1.98
C GLY A 18 8.74 -17.60 -2.46
N TRP A 19 7.76 -18.51 -2.53
CA TRP A 19 6.38 -18.16 -2.90
C TRP A 19 5.69 -17.26 -1.87
N LEU A 20 5.88 -17.54 -0.56
CA LEU A 20 5.34 -16.71 0.52
C LEU A 20 5.98 -15.32 0.54
N LEU A 21 7.30 -15.23 0.35
CA LEU A 21 8.01 -13.95 0.28
C LEU A 21 7.58 -13.13 -0.95
N TRP A 22 7.41 -13.80 -2.10
CA TRP A 22 6.97 -13.15 -3.33
C TRP A 22 5.51 -12.69 -3.23
N GLY A 23 4.62 -13.53 -2.69
CA GLY A 23 3.21 -13.21 -2.50
C GLY A 23 2.97 -12.04 -1.54
N ASN A 24 3.81 -11.91 -0.51
CA ASN A 24 3.76 -10.79 0.45
C ASN A 24 4.33 -9.47 -0.11
N SER A 25 5.06 -9.53 -1.22
CA SER A 25 5.71 -8.37 -1.85
C SER A 25 5.11 -8.03 -3.22
N ALA A 26 4.09 -8.76 -3.67
CA ALA A 26 3.44 -8.53 -4.94
C ALA A 26 2.43 -7.39 -4.82
N LEU A 27 2.64 -6.34 -5.62
CA LEU A 27 1.62 -5.31 -5.81
C LEU A 27 0.50 -5.90 -6.66
N MET A 28 -0.73 -5.81 -6.16
CA MET A 28 -1.93 -6.20 -6.88
C MET A 28 -2.82 -4.97 -7.09
N THR A 29 -3.30 -4.79 -8.30
CA THR A 29 -4.29 -3.77 -8.65
C THR A 29 -5.63 -4.46 -8.90
N SER A 30 -6.68 -3.97 -8.27
CA SER A 30 -8.05 -4.41 -8.49
C SER A 30 -8.85 -3.26 -9.10
N GLU A 31 -9.67 -3.54 -10.08
CA GLU A 31 -10.50 -2.54 -10.75
C GLU A 31 -11.98 -2.83 -10.48
N TYR A 32 -12.72 -1.79 -10.15
CA TYR A 32 -14.14 -1.84 -9.85
C TYR A 32 -14.87 -0.79 -10.67
N PHE A 33 -15.94 -1.18 -11.35
CA PHE A 33 -16.80 -0.27 -12.09
C PHE A 33 -18.04 0.03 -11.26
N VAL A 34 -18.30 1.33 -11.05
CA VAL A 34 -19.47 1.82 -10.33
C VAL A 34 -20.39 2.51 -11.34
N THR A 35 -21.58 1.97 -11.54
CA THR A 35 -22.63 2.56 -12.37
C THR A 35 -23.84 2.90 -11.50
N SER A 36 -24.38 4.11 -11.68
CA SER A 36 -25.57 4.52 -10.98
C SER A 36 -26.36 5.53 -11.81
N PRO A 37 -27.69 5.40 -11.93
CA PRO A 37 -28.53 6.39 -12.60
C PRO A 37 -28.56 7.73 -11.85
N ARG A 38 -28.03 7.80 -10.64
CA ARG A 38 -27.92 9.02 -9.83
C ARG A 38 -26.56 9.72 -10.00
N LEU A 39 -25.64 9.10 -10.76
CA LEU A 39 -24.32 9.69 -10.98
C LEU A 39 -24.48 10.86 -11.98
N PRO A 40 -24.01 12.07 -11.62
CA PRO A 40 -24.01 13.17 -12.58
C PRO A 40 -23.14 12.84 -13.81
N THR A 41 -23.53 13.32 -14.98
CA THR A 41 -22.81 13.06 -16.22
C THR A 41 -21.34 13.51 -16.23
N GLY A 42 -20.99 14.53 -15.41
CA GLY A 42 -19.60 14.97 -15.21
C GLY A 42 -18.68 13.94 -14.53
N PHE A 43 -19.22 12.84 -14.00
CA PHE A 43 -18.44 11.73 -13.42
C PHE A 43 -18.33 10.53 -14.35
N GLU A 44 -18.82 10.63 -15.57
CA GLU A 44 -18.64 9.57 -16.55
C GLU A 44 -17.14 9.40 -16.88
N GLY A 45 -16.63 8.19 -16.68
CA GLY A 45 -15.20 7.88 -16.83
C GLY A 45 -14.29 8.38 -15.71
N PHE A 46 -14.82 9.00 -14.66
CA PHE A 46 -14.03 9.51 -13.53
C PHE A 46 -13.37 8.35 -12.77
N ARG A 47 -12.05 8.43 -12.60
CA ARG A 47 -11.21 7.38 -12.02
C ARG A 47 -10.70 7.79 -10.64
N ILE A 48 -10.96 6.94 -9.66
CA ILE A 48 -10.44 7.10 -8.30
C ILE A 48 -9.43 5.98 -8.04
N ALA A 49 -8.17 6.33 -7.82
CA ALA A 49 -7.19 5.37 -7.33
C ALA A 49 -7.19 5.39 -5.80
N GLN A 50 -7.40 4.23 -5.19
CA GLN A 50 -7.34 4.07 -3.73
C GLN A 50 -6.08 3.31 -3.33
N VAL A 51 -5.33 3.86 -2.38
CA VAL A 51 -4.21 3.20 -1.70
C VAL A 51 -4.52 3.14 -0.22
N SER A 52 -4.47 1.93 0.34
CA SER A 52 -4.73 1.67 1.76
C SER A 52 -3.69 0.71 2.32
N ASP A 53 -3.49 0.73 3.64
CA ASP A 53 -2.73 -0.28 4.38
C ASP A 53 -1.29 -0.49 3.86
N LEU A 54 -0.63 0.58 3.47
CA LEU A 54 0.75 0.54 2.96
C LEU A 54 1.75 0.10 4.05
N HIS A 55 1.51 0.51 5.32
CA HIS A 55 2.32 0.13 6.48
C HIS A 55 3.83 0.31 6.29
N ASN A 56 4.25 1.42 5.68
CA ASN A 56 5.65 1.70 5.29
C ASN A 56 6.25 0.65 4.34
N THR A 57 5.42 -0.16 3.66
CA THR A 57 5.90 -1.08 2.64
C THR A 57 6.41 -0.30 1.44
N GLU A 58 7.56 -0.74 0.91
CA GLU A 58 8.18 -0.12 -0.24
C GLU A 58 8.11 -1.08 -1.44
N PHE A 59 7.33 -0.74 -2.45
CA PHE A 59 7.19 -1.51 -3.69
C PHE A 59 8.22 -1.07 -4.74
N GLY A 60 9.45 -1.59 -4.59
CA GLY A 60 10.64 -1.14 -5.31
C GLY A 60 11.18 0.16 -4.69
N GLU A 61 12.39 0.54 -5.06
CA GLU A 61 13.06 1.71 -4.52
C GLU A 61 12.21 2.98 -4.72
N GLY A 62 11.94 3.71 -3.64
CA GLY A 62 11.09 4.91 -3.66
C GLY A 62 9.62 4.64 -4.05
N ASN A 63 9.13 3.42 -3.85
CA ASN A 63 7.77 3.03 -4.26
C ASN A 63 7.50 3.14 -5.78
N ARG A 64 8.55 3.11 -6.61
CA ARG A 64 8.43 3.29 -8.07
C ARG A 64 7.44 2.35 -8.76
N LYS A 65 7.25 1.11 -8.24
CA LYS A 65 6.29 0.16 -8.81
C LYS A 65 4.85 0.58 -8.51
N LEU A 66 4.60 1.09 -7.31
CA LEU A 66 3.29 1.59 -6.91
C LEU A 66 2.95 2.89 -7.66
N LEU A 67 3.91 3.81 -7.78
CA LEU A 67 3.75 5.03 -8.56
C LEU A 67 3.47 4.73 -10.03
N ALA A 68 4.23 3.83 -10.65
CA ALA A 68 3.99 3.41 -12.03
C ALA A 68 2.59 2.77 -12.23
N ALA A 69 2.11 2.00 -11.24
CA ALA A 69 0.76 1.46 -11.29
C ALA A 69 -0.31 2.55 -11.20
N LEU A 70 -0.09 3.59 -10.38
CA LEU A 70 -0.97 4.76 -10.30
C LEU A 70 -0.98 5.54 -11.61
N GLU A 71 0.19 5.80 -12.21
CA GLU A 71 0.30 6.47 -13.51
C GLU A 71 -0.46 5.72 -14.62
N GLN A 72 -0.37 4.38 -14.65
CA GLN A 72 -1.08 3.55 -15.63
C GLN A 72 -2.60 3.63 -15.53
N VAL A 73 -3.13 3.87 -14.34
CA VAL A 73 -4.59 4.03 -14.10
C VAL A 73 -5.07 5.38 -14.61
N GLU A 74 -4.18 6.38 -14.73
CA GLU A 74 -4.54 7.77 -15.08
C GLU A 74 -5.69 8.28 -14.20
N PRO A 75 -5.54 8.33 -12.86
CA PRO A 75 -6.63 8.68 -11.97
C PRO A 75 -6.92 10.18 -11.99
N ASP A 76 -8.19 10.56 -11.85
CA ASP A 76 -8.59 11.94 -11.64
C ASP A 76 -8.29 12.40 -10.21
N ILE A 77 -8.35 11.46 -9.25
CA ILE A 77 -7.93 11.70 -7.87
C ILE A 77 -7.30 10.42 -7.28
N ILE A 78 -6.43 10.62 -6.29
CA ILE A 78 -5.85 9.56 -5.46
C ILE A 78 -6.37 9.72 -4.04
N VAL A 79 -6.87 8.65 -3.44
CA VAL A 79 -7.34 8.63 -2.05
C VAL A 79 -6.47 7.68 -1.23
N LEU A 80 -5.83 8.21 -0.20
CA LEU A 80 -5.02 7.46 0.75
C LEU A 80 -5.87 7.21 1.99
N THR A 81 -6.40 5.99 2.15
CA THR A 81 -7.47 5.68 3.11
C THR A 81 -6.95 5.06 4.41
N GLY A 82 -5.81 5.54 4.89
CA GLY A 82 -5.28 5.23 6.20
C GLY A 82 -4.29 4.06 6.22
N ASP A 83 -3.67 3.88 7.39
CA ASP A 83 -2.65 2.88 7.68
C ASP A 83 -1.47 2.89 6.67
N ILE A 84 -1.14 4.09 6.19
CA ILE A 84 0.00 4.32 5.30
C ILE A 84 1.30 4.19 6.09
N ILE A 85 1.28 4.57 7.39
CA ILE A 85 2.40 4.47 8.32
C ILE A 85 2.14 3.33 9.30
N ASP A 86 3.16 2.48 9.54
CA ASP A 86 3.08 1.46 10.60
C ASP A 86 3.39 2.08 11.97
N ALA A 87 2.48 1.91 12.95
CA ALA A 87 2.65 2.39 14.31
C ALA A 87 3.82 1.72 15.05
N ARG A 88 4.21 0.51 14.66
CA ARG A 88 5.33 -0.26 15.26
C ARG A 88 6.68 0.12 14.66
N ASN A 89 6.70 0.60 13.43
CA ASN A 89 7.89 1.04 12.71
C ASN A 89 7.63 2.41 12.09
N THR A 90 7.74 3.44 12.93
CA THR A 90 7.46 4.82 12.53
C THR A 90 8.62 5.39 11.71
N LYS A 91 8.73 4.94 10.45
CA LYS A 91 9.57 5.57 9.43
C LYS A 91 8.67 6.34 8.46
N PRO A 92 8.18 7.52 8.84
CA PRO A 92 7.24 8.27 8.03
C PRO A 92 7.84 8.74 6.71
N GLU A 93 9.18 8.74 6.60
CA GLU A 93 9.91 9.23 5.43
C GLU A 93 9.50 8.49 4.15
N ILE A 94 9.31 7.16 4.22
CA ILE A 94 8.91 6.32 3.08
C ILE A 94 7.51 6.73 2.60
N SER A 95 6.57 6.81 3.55
CA SER A 95 5.17 7.13 3.24
C SER A 95 4.99 8.58 2.82
N LEU A 96 5.75 9.51 3.40
CA LEU A 96 5.73 10.93 3.02
C LEU A 96 6.34 11.14 1.63
N ALA A 97 7.44 10.46 1.32
CA ALA A 97 8.05 10.51 -0.01
C ALA A 97 7.07 9.96 -1.07
N PHE A 98 6.43 8.82 -0.79
CA PHE A 98 5.41 8.27 -1.67
C PHE A 98 4.25 9.25 -1.90
N ALA A 99 3.71 9.84 -0.81
CA ALA A 99 2.59 10.79 -0.94
C ALA A 99 2.98 12.03 -1.74
N ALA A 100 4.21 12.54 -1.56
CA ALA A 100 4.72 13.67 -2.32
C ALA A 100 4.83 13.36 -3.83
N GLU A 101 5.33 12.18 -4.19
CA GLU A 101 5.40 11.76 -5.60
C GLU A 101 4.00 11.48 -6.18
N ALA A 102 3.10 10.88 -5.41
CA ALA A 102 1.72 10.64 -5.85
C ALA A 102 0.97 11.92 -6.21
N MET A 103 1.25 13.03 -5.51
CA MET A 103 0.66 14.36 -5.82
C MET A 103 1.10 14.91 -7.19
N ASN A 104 2.21 14.42 -7.77
CA ASN A 104 2.61 14.78 -9.12
C ASN A 104 1.77 14.06 -10.20
N ILE A 105 1.08 12.97 -9.81
CA ILE A 105 0.23 12.19 -10.73
C ILE A 105 -1.20 12.77 -10.75
N ALA A 106 -1.81 12.95 -9.56
CA ALA A 106 -3.16 13.48 -9.43
C ALA A 106 -3.38 14.10 -8.04
N PRO A 107 -4.44 14.94 -7.85
CA PRO A 107 -4.82 15.44 -6.54
C PRO A 107 -4.99 14.31 -5.51
N CYS A 108 -4.29 14.40 -4.38
CA CYS A 108 -4.30 13.40 -3.31
C CYS A 108 -5.14 13.84 -2.13
N TYR A 109 -5.98 12.95 -1.64
CA TYR A 109 -6.76 13.12 -0.42
C TYR A 109 -6.37 12.05 0.59
N TYR A 110 -6.15 12.45 1.84
CA TYR A 110 -5.67 11.56 2.90
C TYR A 110 -6.64 11.53 4.07
N VAL A 111 -6.90 10.31 4.56
CA VAL A 111 -7.65 10.04 5.80
C VAL A 111 -6.77 9.19 6.71
N THR A 112 -6.67 9.55 7.98
CA THR A 112 -5.89 8.80 8.96
C THR A 112 -6.55 7.48 9.31
N GLY A 113 -5.77 6.40 9.35
CA GLY A 113 -6.19 5.09 9.85
C GLY A 113 -5.96 4.92 11.36
N ASN A 114 -6.12 3.69 11.84
CA ASN A 114 -5.94 3.37 13.26
C ASN A 114 -4.45 3.40 13.68
N HIS A 115 -3.51 3.06 12.80
CA HIS A 115 -2.08 3.15 13.08
C HIS A 115 -1.63 4.60 13.29
N GLU A 116 -2.02 5.51 12.42
CA GLU A 116 -1.71 6.95 12.57
C GLU A 116 -2.37 7.54 13.82
N SER A 117 -3.60 7.14 14.12
CA SER A 117 -4.31 7.57 15.33
C SER A 117 -3.59 7.11 16.59
N THR A 118 -3.03 5.91 16.60
CA THR A 118 -2.24 5.38 17.71
C THR A 118 -0.96 6.19 17.93
N ILE A 119 -0.25 6.55 16.86
CA ILE A 119 0.97 7.38 16.92
C ILE A 119 0.63 8.76 17.48
N ARG A 120 -0.46 9.36 17.04
CA ARG A 120 -0.92 10.66 17.52
C ARG A 120 -1.25 10.64 19.02
N ASN A 121 -1.98 9.61 19.47
CA ASN A 121 -2.35 9.45 20.87
C ASN A 121 -1.15 9.20 21.78
N ALA A 122 -0.16 8.43 21.33
CA ALA A 122 1.08 8.20 22.04
C ALA A 122 1.90 9.49 22.23
N ARG A 123 1.88 10.40 21.25
CA ARG A 123 2.56 11.71 21.34
C ARG A 123 1.81 12.73 22.20
N SER A 124 0.49 12.65 22.28
CA SER A 124 -0.35 13.55 23.06
C SER A 124 -0.51 13.13 24.53
N SER A 125 -0.12 11.89 24.88
CA SER A 125 -0.18 11.41 26.26
C SER A 125 0.94 12.04 27.09
N PRO A 126 0.65 12.73 28.22
CA PRO A 126 1.69 13.29 29.07
C PRO A 126 2.55 12.15 29.61
N ARG A 127 3.88 12.23 29.42
CA ARG A 127 4.83 11.29 30.02
C ARG A 127 4.59 11.29 31.53
N LYS A 128 4.02 10.20 32.06
CA LYS A 128 4.06 9.99 33.52
C LYS A 128 5.53 9.90 33.92
N ARG A 129 5.97 10.90 34.71
CA ARG A 129 7.28 10.88 35.40
C ARG A 129 7.24 9.86 36.51
#